data_87365773ae706d20c18cadd5c429ce5c
#
_entry.id   87365773ae706d20c18cadd5c429ce5c
#
_cell.length_a   1.000
_cell.length_b   1.000
_cell.length_c   1.000
_cell.angle_alpha   90.00
_cell.angle_beta   90.00
_cell.angle_gamma   90.00
#
_symmetry.space_group_name_H-M   'P 1'
#
loop_
_entity.id
_entity.type
_entity.pdbx_description
1 polymer ?
#
loop_
_entity_poly.entity_id
_entity_poly.type
_entity_poly.pdbx_seq_one_letter_code
_entity_poly.pdbx_strand_id
1 'polypeptide(L)'
;MKYKSIKIKSFMGNKLKSKNAIERVKHLAKKKKYKNLLIVVPKNVLKVNWVDELAKWWPDCKLNITFSTYVSFPKHKGKWDFIIFDEAHHLSERCREALCDFEVEYTILLSATVKKDLREELKEVFDDLYYYNATLREAIDNGVLPDPTVYLLPLTLDNKLPNERIIKNPKAKGRVIYASWAERWSYMRQKNNPVHIFCTQTQYLDDLNSQIEWFKNRRGNIVCKNRWLKLCGDRLKYLSDCKIPVVLKILQHCEHQRTLTFCNSIEQTKKLGEYCINSQNAESNDVLRLFNKGVVHHITACNMLNEGMNLVDCRIGIYANLNSSDTIIKQRTGRLLRHPNPIIIIPYYKGTREEELVNKMLEDYNPELVKTVSSVEELRI
;
A
#
# COMPACT_ATOMS: atom_id res chain seq x y z
N MET A 1 -36.82 2.15 4.16
CA MET A 1 -36.50 1.21 5.25
C MET A 1 -35.06 1.46 5.66
N LYS A 2 -34.85 1.89 6.90
CA LYS A 2 -33.53 2.24 7.40
C LYS A 2 -32.98 1.06 8.20
N TYR A 3 -31.71 0.74 7.97
CA TYR A 3 -31.06 -0.45 8.54
C TYR A 3 -30.67 -0.24 10.00
N LYS A 4 -30.98 -1.21 10.88
CA LYS A 4 -30.48 -1.19 12.26
C LYS A 4 -28.99 -1.46 12.30
N SER A 5 -28.31 -0.42 12.63
CA SER A 5 -26.98 -0.15 13.10
C SER A 5 -25.84 -1.15 13.19
N ILE A 6 -24.70 -0.60 12.94
CA ILE A 6 -23.45 -1.28 12.76
C ILE A 6 -22.31 -0.60 13.46
N LYS A 7 -21.41 -1.42 14.01
CA LYS A 7 -20.11 -0.95 14.48
C LYS A 7 -19.09 -1.14 13.37
N ILE A 8 -18.55 -0.03 12.81
CA ILE A 8 -17.35 -0.09 12.01
C ILE A 8 -16.16 -0.21 12.97
N LYS A 9 -15.34 -1.24 12.75
CA LYS A 9 -14.02 -1.33 13.35
C LYS A 9 -12.98 -1.24 12.22
N SER A 10 -12.23 -0.13 12.17
CA SER A 10 -11.05 -0.02 11.35
C SER A 10 -9.87 -0.54 12.18
N PHE A 11 -9.27 -1.68 11.78
CA PHE A 11 -8.09 -2.25 12.43
C PHE A 11 -6.95 -2.35 11.44
N MET A 12 -5.73 -2.11 11.92
CA MET A 12 -4.53 -2.41 11.17
C MET A 12 -4.17 -3.90 11.26
N GLY A 13 -3.78 -4.48 10.13
CA GLY A 13 -3.38 -5.88 10.02
C GLY A 13 -4.54 -6.86 9.77
N ASN A 14 -4.39 -7.74 8.77
CA ASN A 14 -5.47 -8.63 8.33
C ASN A 14 -5.94 -9.62 9.42
N LYS A 15 -5.02 -10.18 10.23
CA LYS A 15 -5.39 -11.16 11.26
C LYS A 15 -6.29 -10.58 12.35
N LEU A 16 -6.09 -9.33 12.74
CA LEU A 16 -6.88 -8.71 13.80
C LEU A 16 -8.25 -8.23 13.34
N LYS A 17 -8.36 -7.79 12.08
CA LYS A 17 -9.65 -7.40 11.50
C LYS A 17 -10.61 -8.58 11.49
N SER A 18 -10.20 -9.71 10.90
CA SER A 18 -11.01 -10.93 10.80
C SER A 18 -11.37 -11.48 12.16
N LYS A 19 -10.38 -11.63 13.08
CA LYS A 19 -10.63 -12.09 14.44
C LYS A 19 -11.68 -11.24 15.14
N ASN A 20 -11.54 -9.93 15.14
CA ASN A 20 -12.47 -9.04 15.84
C ASN A 20 -13.86 -9.07 15.23
N ALA A 21 -13.97 -9.18 13.90
CA ALA A 21 -15.27 -9.35 13.23
C ALA A 21 -15.92 -10.68 13.63
N ILE A 22 -15.16 -11.76 13.61
CA ILE A 22 -15.64 -13.10 14.01
C ILE A 22 -16.08 -13.10 15.48
N GLU A 23 -15.27 -12.58 16.41
CA GLU A 23 -15.61 -12.50 17.82
C GLU A 23 -16.85 -11.62 18.07
N ARG A 24 -17.02 -10.55 17.30
CA ARG A 24 -18.22 -9.71 17.39
C ARG A 24 -19.47 -10.44 16.93
N VAL A 25 -19.41 -11.11 15.77
CA VAL A 25 -20.53 -11.94 15.28
C VAL A 25 -20.82 -13.06 16.26
N LYS A 26 -19.82 -13.77 16.76
CA LYS A 26 -19.95 -14.82 17.78
C LYS A 26 -20.63 -14.34 19.06
N HIS A 27 -20.25 -13.15 19.54
CA HIS A 27 -20.88 -12.53 20.70
C HIS A 27 -22.37 -12.20 20.45
N LEU A 28 -22.69 -11.64 19.28
CA LEU A 28 -24.07 -11.31 18.91
C LEU A 28 -24.90 -12.57 18.70
N ALA A 29 -24.34 -13.60 18.07
CA ALA A 29 -25.00 -14.88 17.81
C ALA A 29 -25.39 -15.64 19.08
N LYS A 30 -24.77 -15.36 20.24
CA LYS A 30 -25.18 -15.92 21.53
C LYS A 30 -26.48 -15.32 22.08
N LYS A 31 -26.89 -14.14 21.60
CA LYS A 31 -28.05 -13.41 22.13
C LYS A 31 -29.37 -13.81 21.46
N LYS A 32 -29.33 -14.31 20.23
CA LYS A 32 -30.48 -14.66 19.42
C LYS A 32 -30.13 -15.77 18.45
N LYS A 33 -31.12 -16.57 18.02
CA LYS A 33 -30.92 -17.63 17.00
C LYS A 33 -30.76 -17.00 15.63
N TYR A 34 -29.53 -16.68 15.28
CA TYR A 34 -29.13 -16.24 13.93
C TYR A 34 -28.74 -17.43 13.07
N LYS A 35 -28.87 -17.30 11.73
CA LYS A 35 -28.67 -18.40 10.78
C LYS A 35 -27.67 -18.06 9.68
N ASN A 36 -27.69 -16.83 9.15
CA ASN A 36 -27.05 -16.49 7.88
C ASN A 36 -26.00 -15.39 8.03
N LEU A 37 -24.78 -15.66 7.58
CA LEU A 37 -23.66 -14.73 7.50
C LEU A 37 -23.17 -14.61 6.06
N LEU A 38 -23.15 -13.40 5.51
CA LEU A 38 -22.54 -13.09 4.23
C LEU A 38 -21.18 -12.39 4.47
N ILE A 39 -20.11 -12.88 3.85
CA ILE A 39 -18.79 -12.27 3.88
C ILE A 39 -18.44 -11.81 2.47
N VAL A 40 -18.27 -10.51 2.30
CA VAL A 40 -17.96 -9.86 1.03
C VAL A 40 -16.47 -9.48 1.02
N VAL A 41 -15.74 -9.97 0.04
CA VAL A 41 -14.27 -9.79 -0.10
C VAL A 41 -13.93 -9.15 -1.44
N PRO A 42 -12.79 -8.40 -1.56
CA PRO A 42 -12.37 -7.80 -2.83
C PRO A 42 -12.06 -8.83 -3.92
N LYS A 43 -11.47 -9.96 -3.53
CA LYS A 43 -10.97 -11.01 -4.47
C LYS A 43 -11.27 -12.40 -3.93
N ASN A 44 -11.52 -13.34 -4.83
CA ASN A 44 -11.86 -14.73 -4.47
C ASN A 44 -10.76 -15.43 -3.62
N VAL A 45 -9.50 -15.10 -3.84
CA VAL A 45 -8.38 -15.66 -3.07
C VAL A 45 -8.50 -15.38 -1.56
N LEU A 46 -9.16 -14.29 -1.17
CA LEU A 46 -9.36 -13.94 0.23
C LEU A 46 -10.40 -14.81 0.95
N LYS A 47 -11.26 -15.50 0.21
CA LYS A 47 -12.22 -16.43 0.81
C LYS A 47 -11.53 -17.54 1.59
N VAL A 48 -10.42 -18.06 1.08
CA VAL A 48 -9.63 -19.11 1.75
C VAL A 48 -9.12 -18.60 3.09
N ASN A 49 -8.58 -17.38 3.12
CA ASN A 49 -8.09 -16.79 4.38
C ASN A 49 -9.21 -16.63 5.41
N TRP A 50 -10.42 -16.28 4.99
CA TRP A 50 -11.58 -16.17 5.88
C TRP A 50 -12.03 -17.54 6.41
N VAL A 51 -11.97 -18.59 5.58
CA VAL A 51 -12.27 -19.97 6.01
C VAL A 51 -11.28 -20.40 7.12
N ASP A 52 -9.97 -20.16 6.91
CA ASP A 52 -8.93 -20.48 7.89
C ASP A 52 -9.11 -19.69 9.20
N GLU A 53 -9.43 -18.40 9.11
CA GLU A 53 -9.66 -17.54 10.28
C GLU A 53 -10.94 -17.98 11.05
N LEU A 54 -12.00 -18.35 10.34
CA LEU A 54 -13.22 -18.90 10.97
C LEU A 54 -12.95 -20.23 11.66
N ALA A 55 -12.25 -21.15 11.00
CA ALA A 55 -11.86 -22.43 11.62
C ALA A 55 -11.00 -22.22 12.88
N LYS A 56 -10.15 -21.22 12.87
CA LYS A 56 -9.28 -20.88 14.01
C LYS A 56 -10.00 -20.24 15.19
N TRP A 57 -10.89 -19.26 14.94
CA TRP A 57 -11.48 -18.43 16.00
C TRP A 57 -12.90 -18.82 16.35
N TRP A 58 -13.57 -19.59 15.49
CA TRP A 58 -14.93 -20.08 15.73
C TRP A 58 -15.17 -21.45 15.06
N PRO A 59 -14.44 -22.51 15.47
CA PRO A 59 -14.53 -23.83 14.85
C PRO A 59 -15.92 -24.46 14.94
N ASP A 60 -16.69 -24.13 15.96
CA ASP A 60 -18.06 -24.59 16.22
C ASP A 60 -19.14 -23.64 15.66
N CYS A 61 -18.82 -22.84 14.64
CA CYS A 61 -19.77 -21.93 14.00
C CYS A 61 -20.93 -22.70 13.34
N LYS A 62 -22.17 -22.39 13.75
CA LYS A 62 -23.39 -23.01 13.23
C LYS A 62 -24.13 -22.13 12.21
N LEU A 63 -23.54 -20.98 11.82
CA LEU A 63 -24.12 -20.11 10.81
C LEU A 63 -23.90 -20.68 9.41
N ASN A 64 -24.89 -20.48 8.53
CA ASN A 64 -24.74 -20.68 7.11
C ASN A 64 -23.88 -19.54 6.54
N ILE A 65 -22.63 -19.84 6.20
CA ILE A 65 -21.67 -18.82 5.72
C ILE A 65 -21.66 -18.81 4.21
N THR A 66 -21.94 -17.65 3.63
CA THR A 66 -21.86 -17.40 2.19
C THR A 66 -20.76 -16.41 1.91
N PHE A 67 -19.94 -16.68 0.89
CA PHE A 67 -18.89 -15.77 0.44
C PHE A 67 -19.26 -15.13 -0.90
N SER A 68 -19.03 -13.83 -1.00
CA SER A 68 -19.22 -13.06 -2.23
C SER A 68 -18.02 -12.15 -2.52
N THR A 69 -17.93 -11.65 -3.74
CA THR A 69 -17.07 -10.51 -4.07
C THR A 69 -17.93 -9.27 -4.21
N TYR A 70 -17.32 -8.06 -4.16
CA TYR A 70 -18.04 -6.80 -4.38
C TYR A 70 -18.79 -6.76 -5.73
N VAL A 71 -18.22 -7.37 -6.77
CA VAL A 71 -18.89 -7.47 -8.09
C VAL A 71 -20.14 -8.34 -8.05
N SER A 72 -20.10 -9.44 -7.29
CA SER A 72 -21.20 -10.41 -7.18
C SER A 72 -22.17 -10.05 -6.05
N PHE A 73 -21.81 -9.17 -5.12
CA PHE A 73 -22.62 -8.81 -3.96
C PHE A 73 -24.06 -8.42 -4.31
N PRO A 74 -24.36 -7.61 -5.35
CA PRO A 74 -25.73 -7.26 -5.70
C PRO A 74 -26.64 -8.43 -6.08
N LYS A 75 -26.08 -9.62 -6.30
CA LYS A 75 -26.85 -10.84 -6.61
C LYS A 75 -27.38 -11.56 -5.36
N HIS A 76 -26.88 -11.21 -4.17
CA HIS A 76 -27.23 -11.86 -2.90
C HIS A 76 -28.34 -11.13 -2.14
N LYS A 77 -29.27 -10.48 -2.86
CA LYS A 77 -30.43 -9.80 -2.27
C LYS A 77 -31.21 -10.73 -1.34
N GLY A 78 -31.85 -10.15 -0.33
CA GLY A 78 -32.70 -10.89 0.60
C GLY A 78 -32.30 -10.66 2.06
N LYS A 79 -32.60 -11.64 2.91
CA LYS A 79 -32.49 -11.52 4.36
C LYS A 79 -31.18 -12.14 4.89
N TRP A 80 -30.43 -11.32 5.61
CA TRP A 80 -29.17 -11.70 6.24
C TRP A 80 -29.15 -11.24 7.70
N ASP A 81 -28.67 -12.11 8.59
CA ASP A 81 -28.48 -11.72 9.98
C ASP A 81 -27.22 -10.86 10.11
N PHE A 82 -26.15 -11.25 9.39
CA PHE A 82 -24.89 -10.56 9.40
C PHE A 82 -24.33 -10.39 7.98
N ILE A 83 -23.78 -9.22 7.69
CA ILE A 83 -22.91 -9.00 6.53
C ILE A 83 -21.56 -8.44 7.01
N ILE A 84 -20.46 -9.03 6.57
CA ILE A 84 -19.11 -8.51 6.78
C ILE A 84 -18.59 -8.06 5.42
N PHE A 85 -18.21 -6.78 5.31
CA PHE A 85 -17.48 -6.23 4.18
C PHE A 85 -16.00 -6.13 4.52
N ASP A 86 -15.16 -6.98 3.94
CA ASP A 86 -13.71 -6.90 4.09
C ASP A 86 -13.15 -5.92 3.08
N GLU A 87 -12.20 -5.05 3.53
CA GLU A 87 -11.69 -3.90 2.77
C GLU A 87 -12.82 -3.01 2.23
N ALA A 88 -13.67 -2.51 3.14
CA ALA A 88 -14.88 -1.75 2.83
C ALA A 88 -14.67 -0.49 1.97
N HIS A 89 -13.43 -0.05 1.76
CA HIS A 89 -13.11 1.02 0.81
C HIS A 89 -13.38 0.61 -0.65
N HIS A 90 -13.66 -0.67 -0.93
CA HIS A 90 -14.14 -1.16 -2.23
C HIS A 90 -15.66 -1.06 -2.40
N LEU A 91 -16.39 -0.56 -1.40
CA LEU A 91 -17.86 -0.43 -1.46
C LEU A 91 -18.24 0.68 -2.46
N SER A 92 -18.44 0.29 -3.71
CA SER A 92 -18.81 1.20 -4.80
C SER A 92 -20.26 1.71 -4.64
N GLU A 93 -20.60 2.79 -5.35
CA GLU A 93 -21.96 3.31 -5.41
C GLU A 93 -22.99 2.22 -5.74
N ARG A 94 -22.71 1.42 -6.78
CA ARG A 94 -23.57 0.26 -7.15
C ARG A 94 -23.79 -0.73 -5.99
N CYS A 95 -22.78 -0.96 -5.16
CA CYS A 95 -22.92 -1.85 -3.99
C CYS A 95 -23.77 -1.19 -2.90
N ARG A 96 -23.64 0.12 -2.71
CA ARG A 96 -24.43 0.90 -1.74
C ARG A 96 -25.90 0.96 -2.16
N GLU A 97 -26.18 1.21 -3.43
CA GLU A 97 -27.54 1.16 -3.99
C GLU A 97 -28.17 -0.23 -3.81
N ALA A 98 -27.39 -1.29 -4.10
CA ALA A 98 -27.87 -2.66 -3.93
C ALA A 98 -28.24 -2.98 -2.47
N LEU A 99 -27.62 -2.36 -1.47
CA LEU A 99 -27.94 -2.56 -0.05
C LEU A 99 -29.41 -2.21 0.27
N CYS A 100 -30.04 -1.34 -0.50
CA CYS A 100 -31.45 -1.02 -0.35
C CYS A 100 -32.38 -2.23 -0.56
N ASP A 101 -31.92 -3.25 -1.26
CA ASP A 101 -32.66 -4.49 -1.54
C ASP A 101 -32.37 -5.61 -0.53
N PHE A 102 -31.62 -5.32 0.53
CA PHE A 102 -31.26 -6.28 1.57
C PHE A 102 -31.99 -5.99 2.88
N GLU A 103 -32.45 -7.02 3.55
CA GLU A 103 -32.81 -7.00 4.96
C GLU A 103 -31.63 -7.48 5.79
N VAL A 104 -30.96 -6.58 6.54
CA VAL A 104 -29.77 -6.95 7.32
C VAL A 104 -29.94 -6.48 8.77
N GLU A 105 -29.66 -7.39 9.72
CA GLU A 105 -29.74 -7.01 11.13
C GLU A 105 -28.43 -6.36 11.61
N TYR A 106 -27.27 -6.87 11.18
CA TYR A 106 -25.95 -6.31 11.51
C TYR A 106 -25.02 -6.32 10.30
N THR A 107 -24.34 -5.23 10.06
CA THR A 107 -23.27 -5.14 9.06
C THR A 107 -21.96 -4.75 9.74
N ILE A 108 -20.85 -5.34 9.40
CA ILE A 108 -19.51 -5.01 9.88
C ILE A 108 -18.68 -4.59 8.67
N LEU A 109 -18.13 -3.39 8.73
CA LEU A 109 -17.29 -2.84 7.68
C LEU A 109 -15.84 -2.82 8.18
N LEU A 110 -14.95 -3.53 7.51
CA LEU A 110 -13.54 -3.62 7.84
C LEU A 110 -12.73 -2.88 6.79
N SER A 111 -11.93 -1.90 7.20
CA SER A 111 -11.03 -1.19 6.28
C SER A 111 -9.79 -0.70 7.02
N ALA A 112 -8.65 -0.64 6.36
CA ALA A 112 -7.45 -0.01 6.91
C ALA A 112 -7.61 1.50 7.01
N THR A 113 -8.37 2.09 6.07
CA THR A 113 -8.65 3.53 6.02
C THR A 113 -10.03 3.76 5.45
N VAL A 114 -10.78 4.67 6.08
CA VAL A 114 -12.06 5.14 5.56
C VAL A 114 -11.91 6.62 5.25
N LYS A 115 -11.92 6.98 3.97
CA LYS A 115 -11.86 8.39 3.51
C LYS A 115 -13.09 9.14 4.02
N LYS A 116 -12.93 10.47 4.23
CA LYS A 116 -14.01 11.32 4.73
C LYS A 116 -15.27 11.25 3.84
N ASP A 117 -15.07 11.29 2.52
CA ASP A 117 -16.17 11.22 1.55
C ASP A 117 -16.97 9.90 1.69
N LEU A 118 -16.25 8.77 1.79
CA LEU A 118 -16.91 7.47 2.01
C LEU A 118 -17.65 7.41 3.35
N ARG A 119 -17.16 8.12 4.38
CA ARG A 119 -17.88 8.19 5.67
C ARG A 119 -19.22 8.88 5.55
N GLU A 120 -19.26 9.98 4.84
CA GLU A 120 -20.52 10.73 4.62
C GLU A 120 -21.49 9.89 3.77
N GLU A 121 -21.01 9.27 2.69
CA GLU A 121 -21.81 8.38 1.85
C GLU A 121 -22.36 7.17 2.62
N LEU A 122 -21.59 6.62 3.55
CA LEU A 122 -22.04 5.50 4.39
C LEU A 122 -23.09 5.92 5.43
N LYS A 123 -23.08 7.17 5.89
CA LYS A 123 -24.13 7.71 6.79
C LYS A 123 -25.49 7.80 6.10
N GLU A 124 -25.51 7.99 4.78
CA GLU A 124 -26.75 7.99 4.00
C GLU A 124 -27.41 6.59 3.92
N VAL A 125 -26.56 5.55 3.99
CA VAL A 125 -26.99 4.15 3.88
C VAL A 125 -27.32 3.53 5.25
N PHE A 126 -26.59 3.94 6.30
CA PHE A 126 -26.67 3.35 7.62
C PHE A 126 -27.08 4.39 8.69
N ASP A 127 -28.18 4.17 9.38
CA ASP A 127 -28.69 5.11 10.39
C ASP A 127 -27.80 5.25 11.62
N ASP A 128 -27.27 4.11 12.12
CA ASP A 128 -26.42 4.05 13.32
C ASP A 128 -25.03 3.54 12.95
N LEU A 129 -24.17 4.42 12.48
CA LEU A 129 -22.82 4.08 12.07
C LEU A 129 -21.82 4.43 13.16
N TYR A 130 -21.32 3.42 13.88
CA TYR A 130 -20.28 3.58 14.89
C TYR A 130 -18.90 3.37 14.27
N TYR A 131 -18.04 4.39 14.35
CA TYR A 131 -16.66 4.33 13.90
C TYR A 131 -15.75 3.98 15.07
N TYR A 132 -14.96 2.93 14.88
CA TYR A 132 -13.82 2.65 15.73
C TYR A 132 -12.56 2.69 14.87
N ASN A 133 -11.68 3.63 15.15
CA ASN A 133 -10.40 3.78 14.47
C ASN A 133 -9.30 3.44 15.48
N ALA A 134 -8.65 2.26 15.33
CA ALA A 134 -7.45 1.97 16.06
C ALA A 134 -6.25 2.44 15.23
N THR A 135 -5.44 3.32 15.78
CA THR A 135 -4.17 3.71 15.21
C THR A 135 -3.14 2.58 15.31
N LEU A 136 -2.06 2.65 14.53
CA LEU A 136 -0.94 1.72 14.67
C LEU A 136 -0.34 1.82 16.07
N ARG A 137 -0.18 3.04 16.57
CA ARG A 137 0.36 3.31 17.89
C ARG A 137 -0.49 2.67 18.98
N GLU A 138 -1.81 2.85 18.97
CA GLU A 138 -2.71 2.19 19.94
C GLU A 138 -2.61 0.65 19.90
N ALA A 139 -2.43 0.06 18.71
CA ALA A 139 -2.28 -1.38 18.59
C ALA A 139 -0.96 -1.88 19.18
N ILE A 140 0.11 -1.10 19.07
CA ILE A 140 1.41 -1.37 19.66
C ILE A 140 1.34 -1.18 21.19
N ASP A 141 0.82 -0.06 21.66
CA ASP A 141 0.72 0.27 23.10
C ASP A 141 -0.13 -0.75 23.87
N ASN A 142 -1.14 -1.32 23.22
CA ASN A 142 -1.97 -2.38 23.79
C ASN A 142 -1.34 -3.79 23.64
N GLY A 143 -0.10 -3.91 23.19
CA GLY A 143 0.62 -5.19 23.02
C GLY A 143 0.03 -6.11 21.95
N VAL A 144 -0.79 -5.56 21.05
CA VAL A 144 -1.45 -6.31 19.97
C VAL A 144 -0.53 -6.51 18.78
N LEU A 145 0.35 -5.53 18.53
CA LEU A 145 1.40 -5.56 17.51
C LEU A 145 2.75 -5.27 18.16
N PRO A 146 3.83 -5.86 17.66
CA PRO A 146 5.17 -5.54 18.11
C PRO A 146 5.58 -4.15 17.64
N ASP A 147 6.44 -3.49 18.41
CA ASP A 147 7.03 -2.21 18.02
C ASP A 147 8.27 -2.45 17.14
N PRO A 148 8.32 -1.96 15.90
CA PRO A 148 9.42 -2.23 15.00
C PRO A 148 10.64 -1.34 15.30
N THR A 149 11.84 -1.91 15.12
CA THR A 149 13.05 -1.09 14.97
C THR A 149 13.05 -0.48 13.57
N VAL A 150 13.16 0.83 13.46
CA VAL A 150 13.17 1.55 12.17
C VAL A 150 14.57 2.13 11.92
N TYR A 151 15.20 1.72 10.83
CA TYR A 151 16.46 2.31 10.36
C TYR A 151 16.17 3.29 9.22
N LEU A 152 16.57 4.52 9.42
CA LEU A 152 16.55 5.57 8.41
C LEU A 152 17.93 5.68 7.77
N LEU A 153 18.02 5.53 6.46
CA LEU A 153 19.25 5.70 5.70
C LEU A 153 19.08 6.89 4.75
N PRO A 154 19.47 8.11 5.19
CA PRO A 154 19.39 9.31 4.37
C PRO A 154 20.44 9.28 3.24
N LEU A 155 19.97 9.49 2.02
CA LEU A 155 20.78 9.50 0.81
C LEU A 155 20.87 10.92 0.23
N THR A 156 21.93 11.17 -0.55
CA THR A 156 22.09 12.37 -1.36
C THR A 156 22.05 12.01 -2.84
N LEU A 157 21.46 12.89 -3.65
CA LEU A 157 21.46 12.74 -5.11
C LEU A 157 22.88 12.89 -5.67
N ASP A 158 23.22 12.11 -6.68
CA ASP A 158 24.49 12.23 -7.37
C ASP A 158 24.48 13.43 -8.34
N ASN A 159 25.36 14.40 -8.04
CA ASN A 159 25.51 15.62 -8.83
C ASN A 159 26.90 15.78 -9.44
N LYS A 160 27.73 14.73 -9.38
CA LYS A 160 29.13 14.81 -9.87
C LYS A 160 29.19 14.92 -11.38
N LEU A 161 28.33 14.14 -12.08
CA LEU A 161 28.29 14.10 -13.52
C LEU A 161 26.85 14.23 -14.03
N PRO A 162 26.62 14.84 -15.23
CA PRO A 162 25.32 14.96 -15.84
C PRO A 162 24.90 13.63 -16.52
N ASN A 163 24.68 12.60 -15.71
CA ASN A 163 24.33 11.24 -16.18
C ASN A 163 22.84 11.09 -16.51
N GLU A 164 22.03 12.07 -16.16
CA GLU A 164 20.59 12.08 -16.48
C GLU A 164 20.31 12.80 -17.80
N ARG A 165 19.13 12.51 -18.39
CA ARG A 165 18.77 13.10 -19.67
C ARG A 165 17.27 13.43 -19.72
N ILE A 166 16.98 14.71 -19.98
CA ILE A 166 15.64 15.20 -20.25
C ILE A 166 15.45 15.22 -21.78
N ILE A 167 14.39 14.61 -22.28
CA ILE A 167 14.07 14.61 -23.70
C ILE A 167 12.85 15.51 -23.95
N LYS A 168 13.06 16.60 -24.69
CA LYS A 168 11.97 17.47 -25.19
C LYS A 168 11.64 17.10 -26.63
N ASN A 169 10.37 17.22 -26.99
CA ASN A 169 9.87 16.93 -28.34
C ASN A 169 10.25 15.54 -28.90
N PRO A 170 10.07 14.43 -28.14
CA PRO A 170 10.56 13.11 -28.56
C PRO A 170 9.94 12.59 -29.87
N LYS A 171 8.82 13.19 -30.33
CA LYS A 171 8.11 12.83 -31.56
C LYS A 171 8.49 13.71 -32.76
N ALA A 172 9.33 14.72 -32.55
CA ALA A 172 9.79 15.58 -33.64
C ALA A 172 10.67 14.78 -34.61
N LYS A 173 10.52 15.05 -35.95
CA LYS A 173 11.21 14.30 -37.00
C LYS A 173 12.54 14.95 -37.42
N GLY A 174 12.90 16.09 -36.84
CA GLY A 174 14.14 16.80 -37.18
C GLY A 174 15.37 16.11 -36.56
N ARG A 175 16.54 16.70 -36.80
CA ARG A 175 17.83 16.21 -36.27
C ARG A 175 17.85 16.32 -34.73
N VAL A 176 18.35 15.29 -34.07
CA VAL A 176 18.53 15.33 -32.61
C VAL A 176 19.54 16.40 -32.23
N ILE A 177 19.16 17.24 -31.28
CA ILE A 177 20.03 18.26 -30.68
C ILE A 177 20.44 17.78 -29.29
N TYR A 178 21.73 17.86 -28.96
CA TYR A 178 22.27 17.57 -27.66
C TYR A 178 22.65 18.90 -26.99
N ALA A 179 22.17 19.12 -25.78
CA ALA A 179 22.37 20.35 -25.02
C ALA A 179 22.77 20.05 -23.57
N SER A 180 23.52 20.95 -22.98
CA SER A 180 23.77 20.97 -21.54
C SER A 180 22.58 21.58 -20.77
N TRP A 181 22.56 21.37 -19.46
CA TRP A 181 21.56 22.02 -18.61
C TRP A 181 21.58 23.56 -18.69
N ALA A 182 22.77 24.15 -18.85
CA ALA A 182 22.92 25.60 -19.01
C ALA A 182 22.23 26.14 -20.27
N GLU A 183 22.28 25.36 -21.36
CA GLU A 183 21.74 25.74 -22.67
C GLU A 183 20.23 25.46 -22.80
N ARG A 184 19.59 24.79 -21.82
CA ARG A 184 18.19 24.34 -21.92
C ARG A 184 17.20 25.44 -22.30
N TRP A 185 17.43 26.67 -21.92
CA TRP A 185 16.56 27.79 -22.19
C TRP A 185 16.54 28.20 -23.67
N SER A 186 17.67 28.05 -24.37
CA SER A 186 17.79 28.34 -25.80
C SER A 186 16.88 27.44 -26.63
N TYR A 187 16.56 26.27 -26.15
CA TYR A 187 15.74 25.28 -26.83
C TYR A 187 14.30 25.18 -26.32
N MET A 188 13.85 26.04 -25.43
CA MET A 188 12.49 25.99 -24.88
C MET A 188 11.38 26.12 -25.93
N ARG A 189 11.65 26.90 -26.99
CA ARG A 189 10.70 27.17 -28.11
C ARG A 189 10.91 26.26 -29.31
N GLN A 190 11.94 25.41 -29.28
CA GLN A 190 12.23 24.48 -30.37
C GLN A 190 11.15 23.38 -30.43
N LYS A 191 10.51 23.24 -31.61
CA LYS A 191 9.43 22.25 -31.82
C LYS A 191 9.77 21.21 -32.87
N ASN A 192 10.70 21.53 -33.79
CA ASN A 192 10.96 20.73 -34.98
C ASN A 192 11.96 19.58 -34.74
N ASN A 193 12.76 19.69 -33.70
CA ASN A 193 13.82 18.72 -33.39
C ASN A 193 13.61 18.09 -32.02
N PRO A 194 13.97 16.81 -31.82
CA PRO A 194 14.14 16.25 -30.50
C PRO A 194 15.34 16.90 -29.81
N VAL A 195 15.18 17.32 -28.55
CA VAL A 195 16.28 17.93 -27.78
C VAL A 195 16.57 17.06 -26.58
N HIS A 196 17.82 16.59 -26.48
CA HIS A 196 18.34 15.83 -25.35
C HIS A 196 19.19 16.75 -24.48
N ILE A 197 18.72 17.03 -23.27
CA ILE A 197 19.40 17.89 -22.30
C ILE A 197 20.06 17.03 -21.26
N PHE A 198 21.38 17.06 -21.16
CA PHE A 198 22.13 16.37 -20.13
C PHE A 198 22.09 17.16 -18.82
N CYS A 199 21.83 16.46 -17.72
CA CYS A 199 21.67 17.07 -16.41
C CYS A 199 22.07 16.11 -15.28
N THR A 200 22.32 16.64 -14.09
CA THR A 200 22.53 15.86 -12.87
C THR A 200 21.20 15.34 -12.31
N GLN A 201 21.25 14.45 -11.34
CA GLN A 201 20.05 13.93 -10.68
C GLN A 201 19.19 15.04 -10.06
N THR A 202 19.82 16.01 -9.38
CA THR A 202 19.09 17.17 -8.82
C THR A 202 18.44 18.00 -9.92
N GLN A 203 19.14 18.30 -11.00
CA GLN A 203 18.59 19.08 -12.12
C GLN A 203 17.41 18.36 -12.81
N TYR A 204 17.51 17.05 -12.94
CA TYR A 204 16.38 16.22 -13.45
C TYR A 204 15.16 16.30 -12.54
N LEU A 205 15.38 16.20 -11.22
CA LEU A 205 14.33 16.29 -10.22
C LEU A 205 13.70 17.69 -10.19
N ASP A 206 14.50 18.75 -10.35
CA ASP A 206 14.04 20.15 -10.42
C ASP A 206 13.13 20.39 -11.64
N ASP A 207 13.48 19.80 -12.79
CA ASP A 207 12.60 19.87 -13.98
C ASP A 207 11.27 19.17 -13.73
N LEU A 208 11.29 17.98 -13.12
CA LEU A 208 10.07 17.26 -12.74
C LEU A 208 9.22 18.06 -11.73
N ASN A 209 9.83 18.63 -10.71
CA ASN A 209 9.15 19.43 -9.71
C ASN A 209 8.52 20.68 -10.32
N SER A 210 9.24 21.37 -11.22
CA SER A 210 8.73 22.54 -11.96
C SER A 210 7.50 22.18 -12.81
N GLN A 211 7.53 21.03 -13.51
CA GLN A 211 6.39 20.55 -14.25
C GLN A 211 5.20 20.19 -13.33
N ILE A 212 5.47 19.52 -12.19
CA ILE A 212 4.44 19.17 -11.20
C ILE A 212 3.73 20.42 -10.70
N GLU A 213 4.46 21.47 -10.30
CA GLU A 213 3.86 22.71 -9.81
C GLU A 213 3.07 23.43 -10.91
N TRP A 214 3.56 23.45 -12.15
CA TRP A 214 2.85 24.05 -13.27
C TRP A 214 1.48 23.38 -13.52
N PHE A 215 1.43 22.04 -13.53
CA PHE A 215 0.18 21.29 -13.73
C PHE A 215 -0.73 21.30 -12.49
N LYS A 216 -0.15 21.30 -11.27
CA LYS A 216 -0.90 21.42 -10.02
C LYS A 216 -1.76 22.68 -9.97
N ASN A 217 -1.22 23.80 -10.41
CA ASN A 217 -1.92 25.08 -10.43
C ASN A 217 -3.05 25.13 -11.49
N ARG A 218 -3.11 24.13 -12.39
CA ARG A 218 -4.11 24.00 -13.46
C ARG A 218 -5.00 22.76 -13.34
N ARG A 219 -5.01 22.13 -12.17
CA ARG A 219 -5.71 20.85 -11.93
C ARG A 219 -7.24 20.91 -12.06
N GLY A 220 -7.85 22.10 -12.17
CA GLY A 220 -9.26 22.26 -12.54
C GLY A 220 -9.59 21.67 -13.92
N ASN A 221 -8.62 21.62 -14.84
CA ASN A 221 -8.74 20.91 -16.11
C ASN A 221 -8.36 19.44 -15.91
N ILE A 222 -9.20 18.51 -16.39
CA ILE A 222 -9.01 17.06 -16.20
C ILE A 222 -7.70 16.55 -16.84
N VAL A 223 -7.31 17.09 -18.00
CA VAL A 223 -6.06 16.73 -18.69
C VAL A 223 -4.86 17.16 -17.86
N CYS A 224 -4.88 18.39 -17.32
CA CYS A 224 -3.83 18.88 -16.42
C CYS A 224 -3.76 18.07 -15.12
N LYS A 225 -4.91 17.71 -14.55
CA LYS A 225 -4.99 16.87 -13.35
C LYS A 225 -4.36 15.49 -13.60
N ASN A 226 -4.69 14.83 -14.70
CA ASN A 226 -4.12 13.53 -15.04
C ASN A 226 -2.61 13.62 -15.29
N ARG A 227 -2.14 14.67 -15.96
CA ARG A 227 -0.71 14.91 -16.19
C ARG A 227 0.03 15.17 -14.89
N TRP A 228 -0.54 15.98 -14.00
CA TRP A 228 -0.01 16.23 -12.66
C TRP A 228 0.16 14.93 -11.86
N LEU A 229 -0.88 14.07 -11.79
CA LEU A 229 -0.82 12.79 -11.09
C LEU A 229 0.25 11.87 -11.67
N LYS A 230 0.35 11.82 -13.00
CA LYS A 230 1.40 11.05 -13.68
C LYS A 230 2.80 11.52 -13.29
N LEU A 231 3.07 12.82 -13.35
CA LEU A 231 4.38 13.40 -13.00
C LEU A 231 4.74 13.17 -11.53
N CYS A 232 3.77 13.21 -10.62
CA CYS A 232 3.98 12.84 -9.22
C CYS A 232 4.43 11.37 -9.09
N GLY A 233 3.81 10.47 -9.86
CA GLY A 233 4.22 9.06 -9.94
C GLY A 233 5.60 8.87 -10.55
N ASP A 234 5.88 9.56 -11.67
CA ASP A 234 7.17 9.53 -12.36
C ASP A 234 8.31 9.99 -11.45
N ARG A 235 8.09 11.04 -10.62
CA ARG A 235 9.05 11.51 -9.61
C ARG A 235 9.39 10.44 -8.56
N LEU A 236 8.37 9.80 -7.99
CA LEU A 236 8.59 8.75 -7.00
C LEU A 236 9.24 7.52 -7.61
N LYS A 237 8.89 7.18 -8.86
CA LYS A 237 9.55 6.09 -9.61
C LYS A 237 11.03 6.41 -9.81
N TYR A 238 11.35 7.61 -10.27
CA TYR A 238 12.73 8.05 -10.47
C TYR A 238 13.57 7.91 -9.20
N LEU A 239 13.09 8.49 -8.08
CA LEU A 239 13.80 8.37 -6.78
C LEU A 239 13.95 6.91 -6.33
N SER A 240 12.95 6.07 -6.58
CA SER A 240 13.03 4.64 -6.28
C SER A 240 14.07 3.91 -7.14
N ASP A 241 14.17 4.24 -8.43
CA ASP A 241 15.14 3.65 -9.34
C ASP A 241 16.57 4.07 -8.98
N CYS A 242 16.78 5.31 -8.57
CA CYS A 242 18.09 5.80 -8.07
C CYS A 242 18.56 5.07 -6.79
N LYS A 243 17.67 4.49 -6.01
CA LYS A 243 18.00 3.73 -4.78
C LYS A 243 18.43 2.29 -5.04
N ILE A 244 18.28 1.75 -6.24
CA ILE A 244 18.57 0.34 -6.54
C ILE A 244 19.96 -0.09 -6.04
N PRO A 245 21.06 0.66 -6.30
CA PRO A 245 22.39 0.25 -5.84
C PRO A 245 22.50 0.12 -4.32
N VAL A 246 21.88 1.03 -3.60
CA VAL A 246 21.89 1.01 -2.12
C VAL A 246 21.01 -0.13 -1.59
N VAL A 247 19.84 -0.35 -2.18
CA VAL A 247 18.94 -1.45 -1.78
C VAL A 247 19.62 -2.81 -2.02
N LEU A 248 20.38 -2.99 -3.11
CA LEU A 248 21.15 -4.20 -3.34
C LEU A 248 22.21 -4.43 -2.24
N LYS A 249 22.91 -3.38 -1.79
CA LYS A 249 23.84 -3.48 -0.66
C LYS A 249 23.12 -3.88 0.64
N ILE A 250 21.95 -3.29 0.91
CA ILE A 250 21.13 -3.67 2.07
C ILE A 250 20.73 -5.14 1.97
N LEU A 251 20.30 -5.61 0.81
CA LEU A 251 19.92 -7.01 0.59
C LEU A 251 21.08 -7.96 0.81
N GLN A 252 22.27 -7.62 0.33
CA GLN A 252 23.48 -8.39 0.60
C GLN A 252 23.82 -8.45 2.09
N HIS A 253 23.67 -7.33 2.81
CA HIS A 253 23.86 -7.27 4.27
C HIS A 253 22.84 -8.12 5.04
N CYS A 254 21.63 -8.32 4.46
CA CYS A 254 20.52 -9.08 5.04
C CYS A 254 20.34 -10.48 4.45
N GLU A 255 21.30 -11.03 3.71
CA GLU A 255 21.12 -12.22 2.86
C GLU A 255 20.58 -13.47 3.60
N HIS A 256 20.91 -13.62 4.89
CA HIS A 256 20.44 -14.73 5.72
C HIS A 256 19.13 -14.43 6.46
N GLN A 257 18.54 -13.25 6.28
CA GLN A 257 17.32 -12.84 6.96
C GLN A 257 16.11 -12.88 6.02
N ARG A 258 14.96 -13.21 6.59
CA ARG A 258 13.71 -13.20 5.82
C ARG A 258 13.26 -11.77 5.55
N THR A 259 13.44 -11.36 4.31
CA THR A 259 13.34 -9.96 3.88
C THR A 259 12.30 -9.76 2.79
N LEU A 260 11.49 -8.72 2.93
CA LEU A 260 10.54 -8.24 1.92
C LEU A 260 10.95 -6.84 1.47
N THR A 261 11.14 -6.65 0.16
CA THR A 261 11.39 -5.32 -0.43
C THR A 261 10.15 -4.80 -1.15
N PHE A 262 9.66 -3.65 -0.74
CA PHE A 262 8.56 -2.94 -1.39
C PHE A 262 9.06 -2.08 -2.53
N CYS A 263 8.64 -2.41 -3.75
CA CYS A 263 9.04 -1.75 -4.99
C CYS A 263 7.93 -0.85 -5.56
N ASN A 264 8.31 0.08 -6.43
CA ASN A 264 7.40 0.96 -7.14
C ASN A 264 6.90 0.36 -8.46
N SER A 265 7.75 -0.41 -9.14
CA SER A 265 7.46 -0.94 -10.47
C SER A 265 7.89 -2.41 -10.58
N ILE A 266 7.31 -3.10 -11.57
CA ILE A 266 7.68 -4.47 -11.92
C ILE A 266 9.14 -4.55 -12.38
N GLU A 267 9.62 -3.52 -13.09
CA GLU A 267 11.02 -3.43 -13.52
C GLU A 267 11.97 -3.37 -12.31
N GLN A 268 11.61 -2.60 -11.29
CA GLN A 268 12.38 -2.50 -10.05
C GLN A 268 12.42 -3.84 -9.31
N THR A 269 11.28 -4.59 -9.26
CA THR A 269 11.28 -5.91 -8.61
C THR A 269 12.28 -6.86 -9.26
N LYS A 270 12.35 -6.90 -10.60
CA LYS A 270 13.27 -7.74 -11.36
C LYS A 270 14.74 -7.35 -11.17
N LYS A 271 15.03 -6.07 -10.95
CA LYS A 271 16.40 -5.59 -10.69
C LYS A 271 16.90 -5.87 -9.28
N LEU A 272 15.98 -6.01 -8.32
CA LEU A 272 16.30 -6.20 -6.91
C LEU A 272 16.26 -7.65 -6.45
N GLY A 273 15.71 -8.57 -7.24
CA GLY A 273 15.70 -9.99 -6.90
C GLY A 273 15.00 -10.85 -7.94
N GLU A 274 15.28 -12.14 -7.86
CA GLU A 274 14.71 -13.17 -8.72
C GLU A 274 13.25 -13.50 -8.33
N TYR A 275 12.99 -13.58 -7.03
CA TYR A 275 11.68 -13.97 -6.50
C TYR A 275 10.77 -12.76 -6.37
N CYS A 276 9.96 -12.54 -7.41
CA CYS A 276 9.13 -11.34 -7.55
C CYS A 276 7.64 -11.65 -7.39
N ILE A 277 6.96 -10.84 -6.58
CA ILE A 277 5.50 -10.88 -6.41
C ILE A 277 4.91 -9.64 -7.07
N ASN A 278 4.27 -9.82 -8.23
CA ASN A 278 3.62 -8.74 -8.98
C ASN A 278 2.51 -9.28 -9.90
N SER A 279 1.70 -8.38 -10.47
CA SER A 279 0.51 -8.75 -11.26
C SER A 279 0.81 -9.42 -12.61
N GLN A 280 2.05 -9.38 -13.09
CA GLN A 280 2.48 -10.03 -14.35
C GLN A 280 3.20 -11.37 -14.11
N ASN A 281 3.56 -11.67 -12.86
CA ASN A 281 4.19 -12.93 -12.53
C ASN A 281 3.14 -13.98 -12.15
N ALA A 282 2.91 -14.95 -13.03
CA ALA A 282 1.98 -16.06 -12.80
C ALA A 282 2.38 -16.91 -11.58
N GLU A 283 3.67 -17.00 -11.28
CA GLU A 283 4.23 -17.79 -10.18
C GLU A 283 4.24 -17.06 -8.83
N SER A 284 3.64 -15.85 -8.74
CA SER A 284 3.62 -15.04 -7.49
C SER A 284 3.14 -15.83 -6.28
N ASN A 285 2.17 -16.74 -6.43
CA ASN A 285 1.66 -17.57 -5.34
C ASN A 285 2.68 -18.67 -4.95
N ASP A 286 3.41 -19.22 -5.89
CA ASP A 286 4.45 -20.23 -5.62
C ASP A 286 5.65 -19.57 -4.94
N VAL A 287 6.07 -18.39 -5.39
CA VAL A 287 7.10 -17.58 -4.73
C VAL A 287 6.72 -17.32 -3.28
N LEU A 288 5.46 -16.90 -3.02
CA LEU A 288 4.98 -16.68 -1.66
C LEU A 288 5.01 -17.96 -0.82
N ARG A 289 4.62 -19.10 -1.42
CA ARG A 289 4.67 -20.40 -0.75
C ARG A 289 6.09 -20.82 -0.38
N LEU A 290 7.06 -20.65 -1.29
CA LEU A 290 8.47 -20.92 -1.05
C LEU A 290 9.04 -20.01 0.05
N PHE A 291 8.69 -18.73 0.03
CA PHE A 291 9.05 -17.80 1.10
C PHE A 291 8.46 -18.21 2.44
N ASN A 292 7.17 -18.54 2.50
CA ASN A 292 6.52 -18.96 3.74
C ASN A 292 7.06 -20.28 4.31
N LYS A 293 7.60 -21.18 3.45
CA LYS A 293 8.29 -22.41 3.85
C LYS A 293 9.75 -22.19 4.26
N GLY A 294 10.30 -20.98 4.12
CA GLY A 294 11.69 -20.68 4.44
C GLY A 294 12.71 -21.15 3.39
N VAL A 295 12.26 -21.60 2.22
CA VAL A 295 13.13 -22.00 1.11
C VAL A 295 13.76 -20.77 0.45
N VAL A 296 13.01 -19.68 0.36
CA VAL A 296 13.46 -18.38 -0.16
C VAL A 296 13.50 -17.39 0.98
N HIS A 297 14.60 -16.68 1.16
CA HIS A 297 14.77 -15.69 2.22
C HIS A 297 14.45 -14.26 1.79
N HIS A 298 14.53 -13.95 0.50
CA HIS A 298 14.25 -12.61 -0.01
C HIS A 298 13.19 -12.64 -1.11
N ILE A 299 12.19 -11.77 -0.98
CA ILE A 299 11.18 -11.50 -2.02
C ILE A 299 11.05 -10.01 -2.28
N THR A 300 10.79 -9.66 -3.53
CA THR A 300 10.43 -8.29 -3.94
C THR A 300 8.95 -8.22 -4.29
N ALA A 301 8.28 -7.11 -3.97
CA ALA A 301 6.87 -6.96 -4.24
C ALA A 301 6.49 -5.59 -4.79
N CYS A 302 5.64 -5.60 -5.83
CA CYS A 302 5.02 -4.40 -6.37
C CYS A 302 3.50 -4.56 -6.35
N ASN A 303 2.80 -3.72 -5.57
CA ASN A 303 1.34 -3.59 -5.45
C ASN A 303 0.54 -4.84 -5.01
N MET A 304 0.97 -6.06 -5.29
CA MET A 304 0.19 -7.27 -4.98
C MET A 304 0.11 -7.61 -3.49
N LEU A 305 1.12 -7.26 -2.70
CA LEU A 305 1.11 -7.49 -1.26
C LEU A 305 0.27 -6.48 -0.47
N ASN A 306 -0.34 -5.52 -1.14
CA ASN A 306 -1.20 -4.54 -0.47
C ASN A 306 -2.49 -5.19 0.07
N GLU A 307 -3.00 -6.28 -0.56
CA GLU A 307 -4.25 -6.94 -0.18
C GLU A 307 -4.10 -8.48 -0.14
N GLY A 308 -4.48 -9.08 0.98
CA GLY A 308 -4.87 -10.48 1.06
C GLY A 308 -3.79 -11.56 1.15
N MET A 309 -2.52 -11.27 0.91
CA MET A 309 -1.47 -12.28 1.03
C MET A 309 -0.93 -12.41 2.46
N ASN A 310 -0.76 -13.63 2.94
CA ASN A 310 -0.23 -13.91 4.26
C ASN A 310 1.28 -14.18 4.18
N LEU A 311 2.08 -13.30 4.82
CA LEU A 311 3.50 -13.50 5.01
C LEU A 311 3.74 -14.12 6.39
N VAL A 312 4.48 -15.20 6.41
CA VAL A 312 4.87 -15.88 7.65
C VAL A 312 6.31 -15.52 7.95
N ASP A 313 6.58 -15.10 9.18
CA ASP A 313 7.93 -14.91 9.70
C ASP A 313 8.84 -13.98 8.87
N CYS A 314 8.30 -12.91 8.32
CA CYS A 314 9.07 -11.88 7.62
C CYS A 314 9.61 -10.87 8.63
N ARG A 315 10.92 -10.90 8.90
CA ARG A 315 11.56 -10.06 9.91
C ARG A 315 11.88 -8.67 9.39
N ILE A 316 12.37 -8.55 8.15
CA ILE A 316 12.90 -7.30 7.60
C ILE A 316 12.00 -6.80 6.46
N GLY A 317 11.63 -5.53 6.52
CA GLY A 317 10.98 -4.82 5.43
C GLY A 317 11.83 -3.68 4.92
N ILE A 318 12.14 -3.68 3.61
CA ILE A 318 12.88 -2.60 2.95
C ILE A 318 11.91 -1.78 2.11
N TYR A 319 11.83 -0.48 2.37
CA TYR A 319 11.03 0.45 1.58
C TYR A 319 11.86 1.06 0.44
N ALA A 320 12.12 0.28 -0.61
CA ALA A 320 12.74 0.80 -1.84
C ALA A 320 11.87 1.87 -2.51
N ASN A 321 10.57 1.85 -2.27
CA ASN A 321 9.61 2.87 -2.69
C ASN A 321 8.81 3.40 -1.51
N LEU A 322 8.77 4.73 -1.38
CA LEU A 322 7.86 5.45 -0.49
C LEU A 322 6.60 5.86 -1.26
N ASN A 323 5.44 5.71 -0.64
CA ASN A 323 4.16 6.03 -1.24
C ASN A 323 3.47 7.14 -0.44
N SER A 324 2.72 8.01 -1.13
CA SER A 324 1.94 9.08 -0.48
C SER A 324 0.60 8.60 0.10
N SER A 325 0.20 7.36 -0.17
CA SER A 325 -1.04 6.78 0.33
C SER A 325 -0.85 6.16 1.72
N ASP A 326 -1.48 6.73 2.73
CA ASP A 326 -1.49 6.19 4.09
C ASP A 326 -2.00 4.74 4.14
N THR A 327 -2.98 4.41 3.29
CA THR A 327 -3.51 3.05 3.18
C THR A 327 -2.43 2.05 2.78
N ILE A 328 -1.64 2.38 1.76
CA ILE A 328 -0.57 1.51 1.26
C ILE A 328 0.54 1.37 2.31
N ILE A 329 0.94 2.45 2.95
CA ILE A 329 1.95 2.43 4.02
C ILE A 329 1.47 1.52 5.15
N LYS A 330 0.26 1.73 5.65
CA LYS A 330 -0.33 0.95 6.74
C LYS A 330 -0.49 -0.53 6.38
N GLN A 331 -0.89 -0.85 5.16
CA GLN A 331 -0.98 -2.23 4.69
C GLN A 331 0.39 -2.90 4.62
N ARG A 332 1.41 -2.22 4.10
CA ARG A 332 2.79 -2.71 4.03
C ARG A 332 3.36 -2.95 5.43
N THR A 333 3.27 -1.98 6.31
CA THR A 333 3.70 -2.09 7.71
C THR A 333 3.01 -3.25 8.42
N GLY A 334 1.69 -3.38 8.29
CA GLY A 334 0.93 -4.46 8.91
C GLY A 334 1.31 -5.87 8.43
N ARG A 335 2.04 -6.01 7.31
CA ARG A 335 2.60 -7.30 6.87
C ARG A 335 3.87 -7.66 7.65
N LEU A 336 4.67 -6.67 7.99
CA LEU A 336 5.93 -6.84 8.71
C LEU A 336 5.70 -7.07 10.22
N LEU A 337 4.73 -6.38 10.80
CA LEU A 337 4.43 -6.46 12.24
C LEU A 337 3.80 -7.80 12.67
N ARG A 338 4.12 -8.89 11.98
CA ARG A 338 3.75 -10.27 12.33
C ARG A 338 4.90 -11.04 12.96
N HIS A 339 6.12 -10.60 12.71
CA HIS A 339 7.32 -11.11 13.36
C HIS A 339 7.45 -10.45 14.75
N PRO A 340 7.86 -11.14 15.80
CA PRO A 340 7.98 -10.57 17.16
C PRO A 340 8.97 -9.40 17.25
N ASN A 341 10.03 -9.40 16.44
CA ASN A 341 11.05 -8.36 16.39
C ASN A 341 11.21 -7.83 14.96
N PRO A 342 10.23 -7.04 14.43
CA PRO A 342 10.29 -6.57 13.06
C PRO A 342 11.28 -5.42 12.90
N ILE A 343 11.95 -5.39 11.75
CA ILE A 343 12.88 -4.35 11.36
C ILE A 343 12.37 -3.70 10.07
N ILE A 344 12.36 -2.38 10.03
CA ILE A 344 12.00 -1.58 8.87
C ILE A 344 13.22 -0.76 8.45
N ILE A 345 13.62 -0.87 7.18
CA ILE A 345 14.74 -0.11 6.62
C ILE A 345 14.21 0.83 5.54
N ILE A 346 14.47 2.12 5.71
CA ILE A 346 13.96 3.18 4.85
C ILE A 346 15.12 3.99 4.26
N PRO A 347 15.65 3.61 3.09
CA PRO A 347 16.53 4.49 2.33
C PRO A 347 15.69 5.60 1.67
N TYR A 348 16.08 6.85 1.86
CA TYR A 348 15.36 8.01 1.31
C TYR A 348 16.30 9.16 0.95
N TYR A 349 15.93 9.96 -0.04
CA TYR A 349 16.69 11.13 -0.45
C TYR A 349 16.30 12.36 0.38
N LYS A 350 17.29 12.95 1.10
CA LYS A 350 17.14 14.21 1.81
C LYS A 350 16.79 15.38 0.87
N GLY A 351 16.04 16.36 1.36
CA GLY A 351 15.62 17.53 0.60
C GLY A 351 14.63 17.23 -0.52
N THR A 352 14.05 16.03 -0.55
CA THR A 352 13.07 15.63 -1.57
C THR A 352 11.69 15.32 -0.95
N ARG A 353 10.71 15.06 -1.80
CA ARG A 353 9.39 14.60 -1.36
C ARG A 353 9.46 13.33 -0.49
N GLU A 354 10.50 12.51 -0.61
CA GLU A 354 10.63 11.30 0.21
C GLU A 354 10.84 11.62 1.69
N GLU A 355 11.59 12.67 2.02
CA GLU A 355 11.79 13.08 3.41
C GLU A 355 10.48 13.48 4.09
N GLU A 356 9.60 14.20 3.39
CA GLU A 356 8.28 14.53 3.91
C GLU A 356 7.42 13.26 4.15
N LEU A 357 7.52 12.27 3.23
CA LEU A 357 6.79 11.01 3.37
C LEU A 357 7.32 10.17 4.54
N VAL A 358 8.64 10.16 4.75
CA VAL A 358 9.27 9.50 5.91
C VAL A 358 8.81 10.14 7.19
N ASN A 359 8.89 11.47 7.32
CA ASN A 359 8.48 12.19 8.52
C ASN A 359 7.03 11.87 8.89
N LYS A 360 6.13 11.87 7.90
CA LYS A 360 4.74 11.50 8.11
C LYS A 360 4.57 10.03 8.53
N MET A 361 5.37 9.13 7.98
CA MET A 361 5.33 7.70 8.34
C MET A 361 5.79 7.48 9.78
N LEU A 362 6.74 8.27 10.26
CA LEU A 362 7.31 8.14 11.61
C LEU A 362 6.36 8.57 12.73
N GLU A 363 5.30 9.33 12.44
CA GLU A 363 4.30 9.76 13.43
C GLU A 363 3.64 8.57 14.16
N ASP A 364 3.58 7.40 13.52
CA ASP A 364 2.99 6.18 14.09
C ASP A 364 3.99 5.31 14.88
N TYR A 365 5.31 5.63 14.87
CA TYR A 365 6.36 4.78 15.48
C TYR A 365 6.93 5.36 16.78
N ASN A 366 7.55 4.50 17.59
CA ASN A 366 8.27 4.92 18.79
C ASN A 366 9.58 5.60 18.42
N PRO A 367 9.79 6.90 18.75
CA PRO A 367 11.00 7.61 18.42
C PRO A 367 12.28 6.96 18.97
N GLU A 368 12.21 6.24 20.11
CA GLU A 368 13.37 5.56 20.71
C GLU A 368 13.86 4.38 19.85
N LEU A 369 12.98 3.79 19.05
CA LEU A 369 13.29 2.69 18.13
C LEU A 369 13.61 3.16 16.71
N VAL A 370 13.57 4.46 16.45
CA VAL A 370 13.97 5.06 15.17
C VAL A 370 15.44 5.44 15.23
N LYS A 371 16.25 4.82 14.37
CA LYS A 371 17.70 5.01 14.30
C LYS A 371 18.10 5.54 12.93
N THR A 372 18.80 6.68 12.89
CA THR A 372 19.39 7.17 11.65
C THR A 372 20.81 6.62 11.52
N VAL A 373 21.11 6.00 10.39
CA VAL A 373 22.41 5.42 10.05
C VAL A 373 22.99 6.14 8.83
N SER A 374 24.30 6.24 8.76
CA SER A 374 25.00 6.90 7.64
C SER A 374 25.43 5.92 6.55
N SER A 375 25.49 4.63 6.87
CA SER A 375 25.88 3.58 5.93
C SER A 375 25.13 2.28 6.19
N VAL A 376 25.23 1.34 5.24
CA VAL A 376 24.58 0.02 5.35
C VAL A 376 25.25 -0.84 6.43
N GLU A 377 26.55 -0.64 6.66
CA GLU A 377 27.35 -1.38 7.63
C GLU A 377 26.95 -1.08 9.09
N GLU A 378 26.28 0.04 9.33
CA GLU A 378 25.75 0.41 10.66
C GLU A 378 24.43 -0.28 11.01
N LEU A 379 23.79 -0.97 10.05
CA LEU A 379 22.58 -1.73 10.29
C LEU A 379 22.87 -2.92 11.21
N ARG A 380 22.30 -2.90 12.41
CA ARG A 380 22.38 -4.03 13.36
C ARG A 380 21.14 -4.92 13.19
N ILE A 381 21.30 -6.01 12.45
CA ILE A 381 20.22 -6.88 12.00
C ILE A 381 20.27 -8.24 12.68
#